data_7fef9f3fe18cbacb08eec98ca028096e
#
_entry.id   7fef9f3fe18cbacb08eec98ca028096e
#
_cell.length_a   1.000
_cell.length_b   1.000
_cell.length_c   1.000
_cell.angle_alpha   90.00
_cell.angle_beta   90.00
_cell.angle_gamma   90.00
#
_symmetry.space_group_name_H-M   'P 1'
#
loop_
_entity.id
_entity.type
_entity.pdbx_description
1 polymer ?
#
loop_
_entity_poly.entity_id
_entity_poly.type
_entity_poly.pdbx_seq_one_letter_code
_entity_poly.pdbx_strand_id
1 'polypeptide(L)'
;MLQDARTIRYYQRLSDALVDRWNQGYQFDELRMYLEGYLAALRHSDALEPFQVHRLEEEMLRFVYDTSNFAEPETQLEPERGYF
;
A
#
# COMPACT_ATOMS: atom_id res chain seq x y z
N MET A 1 -7.98 -13.21 2.24
CA MET A 1 -6.62 -13.54 1.82
C MET A 1 -6.53 -13.71 0.33
N LEU A 2 -5.47 -13.20 -0.28
CA LEU A 2 -5.26 -13.30 -1.71
C LEU A 2 -4.64 -14.65 -2.06
N GLN A 3 -5.19 -15.31 -3.08
CA GLN A 3 -4.68 -16.61 -3.48
C GLN A 3 -4.27 -16.65 -4.95
N ASP A 4 -4.80 -15.72 -5.74
CA ASP A 4 -4.51 -15.67 -7.17
C ASP A 4 -3.17 -14.99 -7.40
N ALA A 5 -2.32 -15.59 -8.24
CA ALA A 5 -0.97 -15.07 -8.46
C ALA A 5 -0.96 -13.65 -9.01
N ARG A 6 -1.91 -13.31 -9.89
CA ARG A 6 -1.95 -11.97 -10.45
C ARG A 6 -2.36 -10.94 -9.42
N THR A 7 -3.33 -11.31 -8.57
CA THR A 7 -3.79 -10.42 -7.51
C THR A 7 -2.66 -10.19 -6.51
N ILE A 8 -1.93 -11.25 -6.15
CA ILE A 8 -0.81 -11.14 -5.25
C ILE A 8 0.26 -10.20 -5.81
N ARG A 9 0.50 -10.29 -7.12
CA ARG A 9 1.49 -9.43 -7.76
C ARG A 9 1.08 -7.97 -7.70
N TYR A 10 -0.20 -7.68 -7.92
CA TYR A 10 -0.69 -6.32 -7.79
C TYR A 10 -0.62 -5.83 -6.35
N TYR A 11 -0.90 -6.71 -5.40
CA TYR A 11 -0.77 -6.37 -3.99
C TYR A 11 0.67 -5.96 -3.68
N GLN A 12 1.62 -6.74 -4.16
CA GLN A 12 3.04 -6.44 -3.91
C GLN A 12 3.43 -5.11 -4.53
N ARG A 13 3.01 -4.86 -5.76
CA ARG A 13 3.33 -3.59 -6.42
C ARG A 13 2.71 -2.40 -5.71
N LEU A 14 1.46 -2.54 -5.29
CA LEU A 14 0.78 -1.45 -4.62
C LEU A 14 1.36 -1.19 -3.24
N SER A 15 1.62 -2.23 -2.47
CA SER A 15 2.18 -2.04 -1.14
C SER A 15 3.56 -1.41 -1.22
N ASP A 16 4.39 -1.84 -2.17
CA ASP A 16 5.70 -1.25 -2.36
C ASP A 16 5.58 0.21 -2.78
N ALA A 17 4.65 0.52 -3.67
CA ALA A 17 4.46 1.89 -4.13
C ALA A 17 3.99 2.80 -2.99
N LEU A 18 3.10 2.31 -2.14
CA LEU A 18 2.60 3.11 -1.03
C LEU A 18 3.71 3.41 -0.02
N VAL A 19 4.52 2.41 0.31
CA VAL A 19 5.63 2.63 1.23
C VAL A 19 6.64 3.61 0.63
N ASP A 20 6.91 3.47 -0.67
CA ASP A 20 7.84 4.35 -1.34
C ASP A 20 7.36 5.80 -1.30
N ARG A 21 6.07 6.02 -1.54
CA ARG A 21 5.51 7.37 -1.49
C ARG A 21 5.50 7.93 -0.07
N TRP A 22 5.22 7.08 0.89
CA TRP A 22 5.30 7.49 2.29
C TRP A 22 6.70 7.98 2.60
N ASN A 23 7.72 7.27 2.14
CA ASN A 23 9.11 7.67 2.36
C ASN A 23 9.46 8.96 1.63
N GLN A 24 8.71 9.31 0.61
CA GLN A 24 8.89 10.56 -0.12
C GLN A 24 8.15 11.73 0.53
N GLY A 25 7.39 11.47 1.58
CA GLY A 25 6.69 12.52 2.31
C GLY A 25 5.21 12.63 2.06
N TYR A 26 4.62 11.68 1.34
CA TYR A 26 3.18 11.69 1.10
C TYR A 26 2.44 11.48 2.40
N GLN A 27 1.32 12.20 2.56
CA GLN A 27 0.45 12.05 3.72
C GLN A 27 -0.50 10.89 3.52
N PHE A 28 -1.14 10.48 4.62
CA PHE A 28 -2.04 9.33 4.58
C PHE A 28 -3.17 9.48 3.57
N ASP A 29 -3.82 10.66 3.54
CA ASP A 29 -4.90 10.87 2.60
C ASP A 29 -4.43 10.86 1.15
N GLU A 30 -3.19 11.27 0.91
CA GLU A 30 -2.62 11.19 -0.44
C GLU A 30 -2.39 9.73 -0.83
N LEU A 31 -1.95 8.90 0.12
CA LEU A 31 -1.80 7.47 -0.14
C LEU A 31 -3.15 6.83 -0.46
N ARG A 32 -4.20 7.23 0.27
CA ARG A 32 -5.54 6.73 0.01
C ARG A 32 -6.01 7.12 -1.39
N MET A 33 -5.76 8.34 -1.80
CA MET A 33 -6.15 8.79 -3.14
C MET A 33 -5.41 8.02 -4.22
N TYR A 34 -4.12 7.78 -4.02
CA TYR A 34 -3.34 6.99 -4.97
C TYR A 34 -3.92 5.59 -5.09
N LEU A 35 -4.21 4.96 -3.95
CA LEU A 35 -4.77 3.63 -3.94
C LEU A 35 -6.12 3.57 -4.66
N GLU A 36 -6.99 4.51 -4.37
CA GLU A 36 -8.31 4.54 -4.98
C GLU A 36 -8.23 4.70 -6.49
N GLY A 37 -7.33 5.57 -6.95
CA GLY A 37 -7.13 5.75 -8.39
C GLY A 37 -6.60 4.51 -9.06
N TYR A 38 -5.67 3.84 -8.41
CA TYR A 38 -5.10 2.62 -8.96
C TYR A 38 -6.16 1.53 -9.08
N LEU A 39 -6.97 1.36 -8.02
CA LEU A 39 -8.04 0.36 -8.04
C LEU A 39 -9.10 0.68 -9.09
N ALA A 40 -9.41 1.95 -9.26
CA ALA A 40 -10.36 2.37 -10.30
C ALA A 40 -9.81 2.00 -11.68
N ALA A 41 -8.53 2.22 -11.91
CA ALA A 41 -7.91 1.87 -13.19
C ALA A 41 -7.97 0.36 -13.43
N LEU A 42 -7.75 -0.44 -12.38
CA LEU A 42 -7.85 -1.88 -12.52
C LEU A 42 -9.26 -2.32 -12.88
N ARG A 43 -10.27 -1.67 -12.30
CA ARG A 43 -11.67 -2.00 -12.62
C ARG A 43 -11.98 -1.72 -14.08
N HIS A 44 -11.40 -0.69 -14.65
CA HIS A 44 -11.67 -0.30 -16.03
C HIS A 44 -10.82 -1.06 -17.04
N SER A 45 -9.71 -1.64 -16.59
CA SER A 45 -8.75 -2.24 -17.51
C SER A 45 -8.99 -3.71 -17.83
N ASP A 46 -9.91 -4.35 -17.12
CA ASP A 46 -10.16 -5.79 -17.24
C ASP A 46 -8.93 -6.65 -16.95
N ALA A 47 -7.94 -6.08 -16.28
CA ALA A 47 -6.75 -6.85 -15.91
C ALA A 47 -7.08 -7.91 -14.87
N LEU A 48 -8.08 -7.66 -14.06
CA LEU A 48 -8.55 -8.58 -13.03
C LEU A 48 -10.08 -8.67 -13.10
N GLU A 49 -10.59 -9.80 -12.63
CA GLU A 49 -12.03 -9.94 -12.49
C GLU A 49 -12.55 -9.03 -11.37
N PRO A 50 -13.82 -8.62 -11.44
CA PRO A 50 -14.34 -7.72 -10.40
C PRO A 50 -14.18 -8.24 -8.98
N PHE A 51 -14.37 -9.54 -8.75
CA PHE A 51 -14.21 -10.07 -7.41
C PHE A 51 -12.75 -10.05 -6.96
N GLN A 52 -11.80 -10.13 -7.91
CA GLN A 52 -10.39 -10.05 -7.59
C GLN A 52 -10.02 -8.62 -7.18
N VAL A 53 -10.56 -7.63 -7.87
CA VAL A 53 -10.34 -6.23 -7.50
C VAL A 53 -10.89 -5.96 -6.10
N HIS A 54 -12.06 -6.51 -5.81
CA HIS A 54 -12.67 -6.33 -4.50
C HIS A 54 -11.80 -6.94 -3.40
N ARG A 55 -11.30 -8.14 -3.63
CA ARG A 55 -10.40 -8.78 -2.67
C ARG A 55 -9.12 -7.99 -2.49
N LEU A 56 -8.56 -7.51 -3.58
CA LEU A 56 -7.36 -6.70 -3.53
C LEU A 56 -7.61 -5.43 -2.72
N GLU A 57 -8.75 -4.80 -2.94
CA GLU A 57 -9.11 -3.60 -2.19
C GLU A 57 -9.17 -3.88 -0.69
N GLU A 58 -9.80 -4.97 -0.29
CA GLU A 58 -9.89 -5.33 1.11
C GLU A 58 -8.51 -5.48 1.74
N GLU A 59 -7.62 -6.17 1.05
CA GLU A 59 -6.28 -6.40 1.60
C GLU A 59 -5.45 -5.12 1.60
N MET A 60 -5.63 -4.27 0.60
CA MET A 60 -4.90 -3.01 0.57
C MET A 60 -5.38 -2.07 1.67
N LEU A 61 -6.67 -2.08 1.98
CA LEU A 61 -7.17 -1.25 3.08
C LEU A 61 -6.59 -1.72 4.41
N ARG A 62 -6.46 -3.03 4.61
CA ARG A 62 -5.80 -3.54 5.80
C ARG A 62 -4.36 -3.07 5.88
N PHE A 63 -3.68 -3.12 4.75
CA PHE A 63 -2.28 -2.69 4.70
C PHE A 63 -2.15 -1.21 5.05
N VAL A 64 -2.98 -0.38 4.47
CA VAL A 64 -2.92 1.07 4.66
C VAL A 64 -3.22 1.45 6.11
N TYR A 65 -4.16 0.75 6.74
CA TYR A 65 -4.54 1.07 8.11
C TYR A 65 -3.66 0.41 9.17
N ASP A 66 -2.72 -0.41 8.75
CA ASP A 66 -1.77 -1.00 9.68
C ASP A 66 -0.56 -0.07 9.76
N THR A 67 -0.51 0.72 10.83
CA THR A 67 0.50 1.77 10.95
C THR A 67 1.92 1.23 10.98
N SER A 68 2.11 -0.03 11.31
CA SER A 68 3.45 -0.60 11.34
C SER A 68 4.09 -0.64 9.96
N ASN A 69 3.29 -0.64 8.89
CA ASN A 69 3.80 -0.63 7.54
C ASN A 69 4.44 0.70 7.16
N PHE A 70 4.16 1.74 7.95
CA PHE A 70 4.61 3.10 7.64
C PHE A 70 5.40 3.70 8.78
N ALA A 71 6.04 2.85 9.57
CA ALA A 71 6.85 3.32 10.69
C ALA A 71 8.03 4.12 10.17
N GLU A 72 8.38 5.15 10.92
CA GLU A 72 9.49 6.00 10.54
C GLU A 72 10.80 5.30 10.82
N PRO A 73 11.70 5.23 9.86
CA PRO A 73 12.97 4.57 10.10
C PRO A 73 13.77 5.22 11.22
N GLU A 74 13.75 6.53 11.32
CA GLU A 74 14.50 7.18 12.36
C GLU A 74 13.95 6.90 13.74
N THR A 75 12.66 6.60 13.83
CA THR A 75 12.08 6.20 15.09
C THR A 75 12.68 4.90 15.56
N GLN A 76 12.93 4.02 14.64
CA GLN A 76 13.51 2.74 14.96
C GLN A 76 14.97 2.84 15.29
N LEU A 77 15.66 3.77 14.61
CA LEU A 77 17.05 3.90 14.80
C LEU A 77 17.42 4.60 16.04
N GLU A 78 16.66 5.43 16.50
CA GLU A 78 17.04 6.20 17.48
C GLU A 78 17.42 5.77 18.50
N PRO A 79 17.36 5.58 18.68
CA PRO A 79 17.78 5.88 19.61
C PRO A 79 19.08 6.18 19.43
N GLU A 80 19.48 6.24 19.05
CA GLU A 80 20.56 6.42 19.04
C GLU A 80 21.07 7.41 18.58
N ARG A 81 20.79 7.88 18.16
CA ARG A 81 21.31 8.73 17.61
C ARG A 81 21.68 9.75 18.15
N GLY A 82 21.42 9.89 18.73
CA GLY A 82 21.89 10.45 19.12
C GLY A 82 22.17 11.03 19.33
N TYR A 83 22.23 11.18 19.58
CA TYR A 83 22.65 11.52 19.73
C TYR A 83 23.27 11.79 19.92
N PHE A 84 23.09 11.95 19.85
CA PHE A 84 23.61 12.17 19.83
C PHE A 84 24.02 12.58 19.80
#